data_3cd095e41ee4e20e6853572bd8f40ba7
#
_entry.id   3cd095e41ee4e20e6853572bd8f40ba7
#
_cell.length_a   1.000
_cell.length_b   1.000
_cell.length_c   1.000
_cell.angle_alpha   90.00
_cell.angle_beta   90.00
_cell.angle_gamma   90.00
#
_symmetry.space_group_name_H-M   'P 1'
#
loop_
_entity.id
_entity.type
_entity.pdbx_description
1 polymer ?
#
loop_
_entity_poly.entity_id
_entity_poly.type
_entity_poly.pdbx_seq_one_letter_code
_entity_poly.pdbx_strand_id
1 'polypeptide(L)'
;MGQYRVLFDSLEWQSLIHGARFKVFRSGTKQLRLVEFTSEFVEPDWCEKGHIGYVIRGELEIDFHGHLVRYPEGSGIFIPSGVASSHKGRSVTPTVLLFLAEEIQ
;
A
#
# COMPACT_ATOMS: atom_id res chain seq x y z
N MET A 1 16.54 14.91 -19.17
CA MET A 1 15.40 15.62 -18.58
C MET A 1 14.52 14.67 -17.80
N GLY A 2 14.30 14.94 -16.55
CA GLY A 2 13.43 14.12 -15.73
C GLY A 2 11.96 14.25 -16.11
N GLN A 3 11.21 13.21 -15.84
CA GLN A 3 9.76 13.26 -15.90
C GLN A 3 9.25 13.71 -14.53
N TYR A 4 8.30 14.63 -14.57
CA TYR A 4 7.68 15.15 -13.34
C TYR A 4 6.26 14.59 -13.15
N ARG A 5 5.82 13.72 -14.05
CA ARG A 5 4.48 13.13 -14.00
C ARG A 5 4.58 11.64 -14.30
N VAL A 6 3.90 10.85 -13.47
CA VAL A 6 3.79 9.41 -13.67
C VAL A 6 2.35 9.09 -14.08
N LEU A 7 2.20 8.51 -15.27
CA LEU A 7 0.90 8.07 -15.77
C LEU A 7 0.74 6.58 -15.45
N PHE A 8 0.08 6.28 -14.35
CA PHE A 8 -0.10 4.90 -13.92
C PHE A 8 -0.85 4.04 -14.94
N ASP A 9 -1.73 4.65 -15.75
CA ASP A 9 -2.45 3.91 -16.79
C ASP A 9 -1.52 3.30 -17.83
N SER A 10 -0.31 3.84 -17.99
CA SER A 10 0.67 3.31 -18.92
C SER A 10 1.57 2.23 -18.32
N LEU A 11 1.42 1.95 -17.03
CA LEU A 11 2.20 0.94 -16.33
C LEU A 11 1.42 -0.37 -16.22
N GLU A 12 2.16 -1.47 -16.23
CA GLU A 12 1.57 -2.80 -16.12
C GLU A 12 1.30 -3.15 -14.66
N TRP A 13 0.17 -3.83 -14.41
CA TRP A 13 -0.06 -4.47 -13.13
C TRP A 13 0.91 -5.64 -12.93
N GLN A 14 1.47 -5.73 -11.75
CA GLN A 14 2.34 -6.84 -11.35
C GLN A 14 1.69 -7.58 -10.19
N SER A 15 1.82 -8.89 -10.18
CA SER A 15 1.32 -9.71 -9.08
C SER A 15 2.26 -9.58 -7.89
N LEU A 16 1.70 -9.37 -6.70
CA LEU A 16 2.46 -9.29 -5.45
C LEU A 16 2.35 -10.61 -4.70
N ILE A 17 1.14 -10.92 -4.23
CA ILE A 17 0.75 -12.18 -3.62
C ILE A 17 -0.72 -12.40 -3.98
N HIS A 18 -1.27 -13.55 -3.59
CA HIS A 18 -2.68 -13.82 -3.85
C HIS A 18 -3.58 -12.70 -3.28
N GLY A 19 -4.45 -12.17 -4.12
CA GLY A 19 -5.35 -11.08 -3.76
C GLY A 19 -4.73 -9.68 -3.76
N ALA A 20 -3.47 -9.54 -4.22
CA ALA A 20 -2.81 -8.24 -4.26
C ALA A 20 -2.01 -8.06 -5.55
N ARG A 21 -2.12 -6.86 -6.14
CA ARG A 21 -1.32 -6.47 -7.29
C ARG A 21 -0.93 -5.00 -7.19
N PHE A 22 0.07 -4.60 -7.95
CA PHE A 22 0.56 -3.23 -7.88
C PHE A 22 1.13 -2.77 -9.21
N LYS A 23 1.17 -1.45 -9.36
CA LYS A 23 1.94 -0.74 -10.38
C LYS A 23 3.00 0.07 -9.68
N VAL A 24 4.19 0.17 -10.25
CA VAL A 24 5.31 0.85 -9.59
C VAL A 24 6.10 1.71 -10.57
N PHE A 25 6.49 2.89 -10.08
CA PHE A 25 7.47 3.75 -10.71
C PHE A 25 8.60 4.00 -9.71
N ARG A 26 9.84 3.78 -10.13
CA ARG A 26 11.03 3.96 -9.28
C ARG A 26 11.96 4.97 -9.89
N SER A 27 12.52 5.82 -9.03
CA SER A 27 13.57 6.75 -9.42
C SER A 27 14.49 6.99 -8.22
N GLY A 28 15.78 6.66 -8.38
CA GLY A 28 16.73 6.72 -7.27
C GLY A 28 16.31 5.80 -6.13
N THR A 29 16.18 6.36 -4.93
CA THR A 29 15.79 5.60 -3.73
C THR A 29 14.30 5.68 -3.44
N LYS A 30 13.52 6.28 -4.34
CA LYS A 30 12.10 6.54 -4.11
C LYS A 30 11.23 5.77 -5.08
N GLN A 31 10.03 5.42 -4.64
CA GLN A 31 9.05 4.81 -5.52
C GLN A 31 7.65 5.30 -5.22
N LEU A 32 6.83 5.28 -6.26
CA LEU A 32 5.38 5.47 -6.17
C LEU A 32 4.72 4.17 -6.56
N ARG A 33 3.69 3.76 -5.81
CA ARG A 33 2.93 2.56 -6.15
C ARG A 33 1.43 2.85 -6.11
N LEU A 34 0.72 2.22 -7.04
CA LEU A 34 -0.70 1.91 -6.87
C LEU A 34 -0.78 0.47 -6.42
N VAL A 35 -1.50 0.21 -5.35
CA VAL A 35 -1.67 -1.15 -4.81
C VAL A 35 -3.16 -1.45 -4.73
N GLU A 36 -3.55 -2.59 -5.26
CA GLU A 36 -4.94 -3.03 -5.20
C GLU A 36 -5.02 -4.35 -4.44
N PHE A 37 -5.91 -4.40 -3.45
CA PHE A 37 -6.22 -5.61 -2.71
C PHE A 37 -7.64 -6.06 -3.03
N THR A 38 -7.87 -7.36 -3.00
CA THR A 38 -9.20 -7.95 -2.99
C THR A 38 -9.50 -8.53 -1.61
N SER A 39 -10.74 -8.99 -1.40
CA SER A 39 -11.12 -9.63 -0.13
C SER A 39 -10.35 -10.92 0.15
N GLU A 40 -9.66 -11.47 -0.85
CA GLU A 40 -8.82 -12.67 -0.69
C GLU A 40 -7.43 -12.37 -0.16
N PHE A 41 -7.07 -11.08 -0.08
CA PHE A 41 -5.76 -10.68 0.41
C PHE A 41 -5.65 -10.91 1.92
N VAL A 42 -4.64 -11.67 2.31
CA VAL A 42 -4.25 -11.87 3.71
C VAL A 42 -2.74 -11.73 3.77
N GLU A 43 -2.29 -10.75 4.52
CA GLU A 43 -0.85 -10.50 4.67
C GLU A 43 -0.27 -11.58 5.60
N PRO A 44 0.68 -12.42 5.12
CA PRO A 44 1.15 -13.57 5.89
C PRO A 44 2.11 -13.21 7.02
N ASP A 45 2.90 -12.15 6.82
CA ASP A 45 3.98 -11.79 7.75
C ASP A 45 3.80 -10.36 8.24
N TRP A 46 4.34 -10.09 9.44
CA TRP A 46 4.38 -8.73 9.96
C TRP A 46 5.32 -7.87 9.12
N CYS A 47 4.80 -6.75 8.63
CA CYS A 47 5.55 -5.82 7.79
C CYS A 47 6.15 -4.72 8.65
N GLU A 48 7.47 -4.51 8.52
CA GLU A 48 8.19 -3.46 9.25
C GLU A 48 8.47 -2.25 8.37
N LYS A 49 8.05 -2.27 7.12
CA LYS A 49 8.25 -1.14 6.20
C LYS A 49 7.24 -0.04 6.49
N GLY A 50 7.72 1.20 6.49
CA GLY A 50 6.84 2.34 6.58
C GLY A 50 6.07 2.57 5.29
N HIS A 51 4.91 3.22 5.44
CA HIS A 51 4.08 3.57 4.30
C HIS A 51 3.55 4.99 4.46
N ILE A 52 3.67 5.77 3.40
CA ILE A 52 3.06 7.10 3.31
C ILE A 52 2.16 7.06 2.08
N GLY A 53 0.90 7.40 2.25
CA GLY A 53 -0.01 7.33 1.11
C GLY A 53 -1.43 7.72 1.42
N TYR A 54 -2.35 7.17 0.61
CA TYR A 54 -3.72 7.61 0.59
C TYR A 54 -4.62 6.47 0.09
N VAL A 55 -5.77 6.29 0.75
CA VAL A 55 -6.78 5.32 0.31
C VAL A 55 -7.66 5.97 -0.75
N ILE A 56 -7.49 5.55 -1.99
CA ILE A 56 -8.25 6.10 -3.13
C ILE A 56 -9.66 5.55 -3.14
N ARG A 57 -9.81 4.24 -2.85
CA ARG A 57 -11.10 3.56 -2.94
C ARG A 57 -11.14 2.38 -1.97
N GLY A 58 -12.33 2.14 -1.38
CA GLY A 58 -12.52 1.03 -0.47
C GLY A 58 -12.07 1.33 0.94
N GLU A 59 -12.02 0.30 1.76
CA GLU A 59 -11.61 0.42 3.16
C GLU A 59 -10.63 -0.68 3.52
N LEU A 60 -9.53 -0.28 4.17
CA LEU A 60 -8.46 -1.14 4.64
C LEU A 60 -8.50 -1.19 6.17
N GLU A 61 -8.15 -2.33 6.75
CA GLU A 61 -7.91 -2.45 8.17
C GLU A 61 -6.48 -2.92 8.39
N ILE A 62 -5.77 -2.27 9.29
CA ILE A 62 -4.39 -2.64 9.63
C ILE A 62 -4.33 -3.02 11.10
N ASP A 63 -3.71 -4.16 11.36
CA ASP A 63 -3.49 -4.70 12.70
C ASP A 63 -2.06 -4.37 13.13
N PHE A 64 -1.95 -3.58 14.20
CA PHE A 64 -0.68 -3.24 14.84
C PHE A 64 -0.57 -4.05 16.14
N HIS A 65 -0.43 -5.38 16.00
CA HIS A 65 -0.31 -6.31 17.15
C HIS A 65 -1.47 -6.19 18.13
N GLY A 66 -2.69 -6.28 17.60
CA GLY A 66 -3.92 -6.21 18.38
C GLY A 66 -4.58 -4.86 18.42
N HIS A 67 -3.88 -3.81 18.00
CA HIS A 67 -4.48 -2.49 17.82
C HIS A 67 -4.94 -2.35 16.38
N LEU A 68 -6.26 -2.39 16.15
CA LEU A 68 -6.86 -2.36 14.82
C LEU A 68 -7.20 -0.94 14.42
N VAL A 69 -6.72 -0.51 13.24
CA VAL A 69 -7.02 0.80 12.70
C VAL A 69 -7.71 0.65 11.35
N ARG A 70 -8.85 1.30 11.20
CA ARG A 70 -9.60 1.35 9.93
C ARG A 70 -9.18 2.56 9.13
N TYR A 71 -9.01 2.34 7.82
CA TYR A 71 -8.66 3.37 6.85
C TYR A 71 -9.74 3.41 5.78
N PRO A 72 -10.80 4.21 6.00
CA PRO A 72 -11.82 4.36 4.97
C PRO A 72 -11.31 5.16 3.78
N GLU A 73 -12.07 5.13 2.69
CA GLU A 73 -11.77 5.91 1.50
C GLU A 73 -11.52 7.38 1.88
N GLY A 74 -10.45 7.96 1.33
CA GLY A 74 -10.05 9.33 1.64
C GLY A 74 -9.11 9.46 2.82
N SER A 75 -8.74 8.35 3.48
CA SER A 75 -7.79 8.40 4.60
C SER A 75 -6.37 8.56 4.11
N GLY A 76 -5.57 9.34 4.85
CA GLY A 76 -4.12 9.30 4.72
C GLY A 76 -3.55 8.08 5.42
N ILE A 77 -2.41 7.61 4.93
CA ILE A 77 -1.65 6.53 5.55
C ILE A 77 -0.31 7.11 5.96
N PHE A 78 0.03 6.98 7.22
CA PHE A 78 1.32 7.44 7.73
C PHE A 78 1.82 6.44 8.77
N ILE A 79 2.63 5.48 8.31
CA ILE A 79 3.16 4.41 9.14
C ILE A 79 4.68 4.50 9.13
N PRO A 80 5.32 4.79 10.28
CA PRO A 80 6.79 4.79 10.34
C PRO A 80 7.36 3.42 10.08
N SER A 81 8.58 3.37 9.56
CA SER A 81 9.34 2.12 9.44
C SER A 81 9.82 1.68 10.82
N GLY A 82 9.99 0.38 11.00
CA GLY A 82 10.58 -0.21 12.19
C GLY A 82 9.70 -1.23 12.87
N VAL A 83 10.29 -1.94 13.81
CA VAL A 83 9.64 -3.02 14.55
C VAL A 83 8.44 -2.52 15.36
N ALA A 84 8.57 -1.33 15.95
CA ALA A 84 7.52 -0.76 16.80
C ALA A 84 6.22 -0.49 16.04
N SER A 85 6.30 -0.32 14.72
CA SER A 85 5.14 -0.06 13.86
C SER A 85 4.84 -1.22 12.91
N SER A 86 5.35 -2.42 13.21
CA SER A 86 5.08 -3.58 12.35
C SER A 86 3.58 -3.91 12.34
N HIS A 87 3.11 -4.37 11.18
CA HIS A 87 1.67 -4.42 10.94
C HIS A 87 1.30 -5.47 9.91
N LYS A 88 0.01 -5.82 9.88
CA LYS A 88 -0.61 -6.65 8.85
C LYS A 88 -1.90 -5.99 8.40
N GLY A 89 -2.10 -5.94 7.08
CA GLY A 89 -3.30 -5.35 6.49
C GLY A 89 -4.26 -6.38 5.93
N ARG A 90 -5.53 -6.01 5.84
CA ARG A 90 -6.55 -6.76 5.12
C ARG A 90 -7.57 -5.81 4.49
N SER A 91 -8.21 -6.29 3.45
CA SER A 91 -9.30 -5.55 2.81
C SER A 91 -10.60 -5.76 3.60
N VAL A 92 -11.28 -4.67 3.93
CA VAL A 92 -12.61 -4.73 4.55
C VAL A 92 -13.69 -4.80 3.48
N THR A 93 -13.50 -4.02 2.41
CA THR A 93 -14.39 -3.99 1.24
C THR A 93 -13.93 -5.01 0.19
N PRO A 94 -14.75 -5.34 -0.81
CA PRO A 94 -14.36 -6.30 -1.86
C PRO A 94 -13.05 -5.93 -2.56
N THR A 95 -12.78 -4.63 -2.74
CA THR A 95 -11.52 -4.14 -3.29
C THR A 95 -11.06 -2.91 -2.52
N VAL A 96 -9.73 -2.70 -2.48
CA VAL A 96 -9.12 -1.49 -1.93
C VAL A 96 -8.06 -1.03 -2.90
N LEU A 97 -8.04 0.26 -3.20
CA LEU A 97 -7.00 0.87 -4.03
C LEU A 97 -6.27 1.91 -3.20
N LEU A 98 -4.95 1.74 -3.10
CA LEU A 98 -4.05 2.62 -2.35
C LEU A 98 -3.06 3.30 -3.29
N PHE A 99 -2.70 4.52 -2.94
CA PHE A 99 -1.50 5.16 -3.46
C PHE A 99 -0.45 5.22 -2.35
N LEU A 100 0.77 4.78 -2.64
CA LEU A 100 1.88 4.78 -1.68
C LEU A 100 3.09 5.49 -2.27
N ALA A 101 3.73 6.34 -1.46
CA ALA A 101 5.02 6.94 -1.76
C ALA A 101 6.02 6.41 -0.75
N GLU A 102 7.08 5.76 -1.23
CA GLU A 102 7.95 4.95 -0.36
C GLU A 102 9.43 5.17 -0.68
N GLU A 103 10.26 4.96 0.35
CA GLU A 103 11.69 4.79 0.14
C GLU A 103 11.96 3.33 -0.20
N ILE A 104 12.84 3.11 -1.16
CA ILE A 104 13.32 1.77 -1.50
C ILE A 104 14.48 1.45 -0.55
N GLN A 105 14.38 0.33 0.12
CA GLN A 105 15.43 -0.11 1.05
C GLN A 105 16.21 -1.28 0.51
#